data_797261311d7470c5fd51c917e95ccdc8
#
_entry.id   797261311d7470c5fd51c917e95ccdc8
#
_cell.length_a   1.000
_cell.length_b   1.000
_cell.length_c   1.000
_cell.angle_alpha   90.00
_cell.angle_beta   90.00
_cell.angle_gamma   90.00
#
_symmetry.space_group_name_H-M   'P 1'
#
loop_
_entity.id
_entity.type
_entity.pdbx_description
1 polymer ?
#
loop_
_entity_poly.entity_id
_entity_poly.type
_entity_poly.pdbx_seq_one_letter_code
_entity_poly.pdbx_strand_id
1 'polypeptide(L)'
;MKKLISMIVIMFTTIVSTAFAGDKVTIQLKWVTQAQFAGYYVAKDKGFYDAEGLDVTIKPGGPDIAPAQVLAGGGADVMVDWMPSALAAREKGLPLVNIAQPFKSSGMMLTCRKDMGVNTTDDLKGKTLGVWFYGNEYPFLSWMSRLGLATDGSANGVTVLKQGWGVEPLTEGQAACVSTMSYNEYWVVRDAGYTPEQLTVFKYQTEGASTLEDGLYVLEKNLGDASFKDKMVRFVRASMKGWKYAEANPKEAASIILDNDDAGVQTEKHQVRMMGEIAKLTAGSNGSLDPSDYARTVKVLMSGASDPVITKEPSGAWTHDITNAALN
;
A
#
# COMPACT_ATOMS: atom_id res chain seq x y z
N MET A 1 15.05 46.51 -70.37
CA MET A 1 14.21 46.32 -69.18
C MET A 1 14.55 44.94 -68.61
N LYS A 2 15.46 44.89 -67.61
CA LYS A 2 15.89 43.59 -66.93
C LYS A 2 15.07 43.43 -65.71
N LYS A 3 14.25 42.37 -65.63
CA LYS A 3 13.49 41.98 -64.43
C LYS A 3 14.41 41.22 -63.51
N LEU A 4 14.68 41.74 -62.30
CA LEU A 4 15.32 41.07 -61.19
C LEU A 4 14.26 40.19 -60.51
N ILE A 5 14.46 38.88 -60.50
CA ILE A 5 13.67 37.92 -59.70
C ILE A 5 14.40 37.75 -58.39
N SER A 6 13.88 38.30 -57.29
CA SER A 6 14.39 38.05 -55.95
C SER A 6 13.86 36.67 -55.47
N MET A 7 14.77 35.75 -55.27
CA MET A 7 14.47 34.41 -54.72
C MET A 7 14.59 34.51 -53.21
N ILE A 8 13.45 34.44 -52.49
CA ILE A 8 13.40 34.35 -51.03
C ILE A 8 13.65 32.90 -50.64
N VAL A 9 14.81 32.63 -50.05
CA VAL A 9 15.13 31.32 -49.42
C VAL A 9 14.54 31.31 -48.03
N ILE A 10 13.44 30.59 -47.83
CA ILE A 10 12.85 30.33 -46.49
C ILE A 10 13.65 29.22 -45.87
N MET A 11 14.49 29.54 -44.89
CA MET A 11 15.26 28.59 -44.10
C MET A 11 14.34 27.96 -43.03
N PHE A 12 13.84 26.75 -43.28
CA PHE A 12 13.14 25.94 -42.29
C PHE A 12 14.14 25.45 -41.26
N THR A 13 14.19 26.07 -40.09
CA THR A 13 14.89 25.51 -38.92
C THR A 13 14.04 24.38 -38.35
N THR A 14 14.39 23.15 -38.65
CA THR A 14 13.84 21.97 -37.96
C THR A 14 14.38 21.95 -36.53
N ILE A 15 13.52 22.29 -35.55
CA ILE A 15 13.80 22.05 -34.13
C ILE A 15 13.74 20.54 -33.93
N VAL A 16 14.90 19.88 -33.89
CA VAL A 16 15.02 18.49 -33.46
C VAL A 16 14.84 18.49 -31.95
N SER A 17 13.60 18.22 -31.47
CA SER A 17 13.38 17.91 -30.08
C SER A 17 14.09 16.59 -29.79
N THR A 18 15.23 16.64 -29.13
CA THR A 18 15.81 15.46 -28.52
C THR A 18 14.86 15.00 -27.42
N ALA A 19 14.13 13.93 -27.67
CA ALA A 19 13.40 13.24 -26.63
C ALA A 19 14.45 12.72 -25.63
N PHE A 20 14.60 13.41 -24.51
CA PHE A 20 15.35 12.85 -23.38
C PHE A 20 14.56 11.62 -22.88
N ALA A 21 15.18 10.46 -22.96
CA ALA A 21 14.63 9.29 -22.30
C ALA A 21 14.58 9.60 -20.79
N GLY A 22 13.39 9.54 -20.20
CA GLY A 22 13.22 9.81 -18.78
C GLY A 22 14.04 8.85 -17.91
N ASP A 23 14.41 9.30 -16.71
CA ASP A 23 15.06 8.44 -15.72
C ASP A 23 14.13 7.28 -15.34
N LYS A 24 14.59 6.05 -15.50
CA LYS A 24 13.77 4.88 -15.18
C LYS A 24 13.61 4.71 -13.68
N VAL A 25 12.37 4.47 -13.27
CA VAL A 25 11.99 4.11 -11.91
C VAL A 25 11.02 2.94 -11.95
N THR A 26 11.31 1.88 -11.22
CA THR A 26 10.40 0.75 -11.04
C THR A 26 9.86 0.77 -9.62
N ILE A 27 8.52 0.85 -9.50
CA ILE A 27 7.82 0.67 -8.22
C ILE A 27 7.21 -0.73 -8.14
N GLN A 28 7.46 -1.45 -7.05
CA GLN A 28 6.78 -2.70 -6.70
C GLN A 28 5.62 -2.40 -5.76
N LEU A 29 4.41 -2.71 -6.18
CA LEU A 29 3.22 -2.60 -5.33
C LEU A 29 3.12 -3.77 -4.36
N LYS A 30 2.40 -3.56 -3.26
CA LYS A 30 2.18 -4.60 -2.25
C LYS A 30 1.13 -5.62 -2.69
N TRP A 31 0.12 -5.20 -3.45
CA TRP A 31 -1.03 -6.01 -3.84
C TRP A 31 -1.33 -5.89 -5.33
N VAL A 32 -2.35 -6.61 -5.81
CA VAL A 32 -2.82 -6.54 -7.20
C VAL A 32 -3.26 -5.12 -7.57
N THR A 33 -3.35 -4.85 -8.87
CA THR A 33 -3.86 -3.57 -9.40
C THR A 33 -5.28 -3.31 -8.87
N GLN A 34 -5.42 -2.24 -8.09
CA GLN A 34 -6.71 -1.80 -7.54
C GLN A 34 -6.60 -0.35 -7.03
N ALA A 35 -7.73 0.29 -6.72
CA ALA A 35 -7.80 1.69 -6.31
C ALA A 35 -6.97 2.04 -5.05
N GLN A 36 -6.56 1.02 -4.27
CA GLN A 36 -5.55 1.16 -3.20
C GLN A 36 -4.26 1.84 -3.68
N PHE A 37 -3.93 1.73 -4.96
CA PHE A 37 -2.72 2.29 -5.57
C PHE A 37 -3.01 3.37 -6.59
N ALA A 38 -4.22 3.92 -6.58
CA ALA A 38 -4.71 4.85 -7.61
C ALA A 38 -3.78 6.05 -7.82
N GLY A 39 -3.17 6.59 -6.75
CA GLY A 39 -2.27 7.73 -6.86
C GLY A 39 -1.10 7.51 -7.81
N TYR A 40 -0.53 6.30 -7.85
CA TYR A 40 0.58 5.96 -8.73
C TYR A 40 0.14 5.78 -10.18
N TYR A 41 -0.97 5.09 -10.41
CA TYR A 41 -1.54 4.90 -11.74
C TYR A 41 -2.01 6.22 -12.35
N VAL A 42 -2.69 7.04 -11.56
CA VAL A 42 -3.10 8.40 -11.96
C VAL A 42 -1.88 9.27 -12.28
N ALA A 43 -0.82 9.21 -11.46
CA ALA A 43 0.40 9.99 -11.74
C ALA A 43 1.03 9.59 -13.08
N LYS A 44 0.96 8.31 -13.45
CA LYS A 44 1.42 7.83 -14.75
C LYS A 44 0.50 8.24 -15.88
N ASP A 45 -0.81 7.97 -15.77
CA ASP A 45 -1.80 8.29 -16.81
C ASP A 45 -1.87 9.78 -17.12
N LYS A 46 -1.82 10.64 -16.10
CA LYS A 46 -1.86 12.09 -16.26
C LYS A 46 -0.51 12.72 -16.65
N GLY A 47 0.51 11.90 -16.92
CA GLY A 47 1.84 12.39 -17.30
C GLY A 47 2.56 13.16 -16.20
N PHE A 48 2.20 12.95 -14.90
CA PHE A 48 2.88 13.66 -13.81
C PHE A 48 4.31 13.17 -13.64
N TYR A 49 4.58 11.88 -13.90
CA TYR A 49 5.92 11.33 -13.92
C TYR A 49 6.73 11.86 -15.11
N ASP A 50 6.12 11.91 -16.29
CA ASP A 50 6.77 12.45 -17.52
C ASP A 50 7.17 13.90 -17.33
N ALA A 51 6.31 14.70 -16.68
CA ALA A 51 6.60 16.11 -16.37
C ALA A 51 7.79 16.28 -15.41
N GLU A 52 8.12 15.28 -14.62
CA GLU A 52 9.31 15.21 -13.75
C GLU A 52 10.50 14.51 -14.45
N GLY A 53 10.39 14.19 -15.74
CA GLY A 53 11.43 13.49 -16.50
C GLY A 53 11.65 12.04 -16.05
N LEU A 54 10.61 11.36 -15.59
CA LEU A 54 10.65 9.97 -15.12
C LEU A 54 9.88 9.03 -16.06
N ASP A 55 10.48 7.88 -16.37
CA ASP A 55 9.83 6.73 -17.01
C ASP A 55 9.51 5.69 -15.94
N VAL A 56 8.25 5.67 -15.47
CA VAL A 56 7.84 4.84 -14.32
C VAL A 56 7.18 3.54 -14.76
N THR A 57 7.76 2.43 -14.31
CA THR A 57 7.16 1.10 -14.42
C THR A 57 6.50 0.72 -13.11
N ILE A 58 5.20 0.43 -13.13
CA ILE A 58 4.43 -0.04 -11.98
C ILE A 58 4.29 -1.56 -12.07
N LYS A 59 4.83 -2.28 -11.07
CA LYS A 59 4.71 -3.74 -10.96
C LYS A 59 3.64 -4.08 -9.93
N PRO A 60 2.56 -4.77 -10.30
CA PRO A 60 1.59 -5.25 -9.32
C PRO A 60 2.21 -6.27 -8.37
N GLY A 61 1.65 -6.36 -7.17
CA GLY A 61 1.97 -7.35 -6.15
C GLY A 61 0.92 -8.47 -6.10
N GLY A 62 0.77 -9.07 -4.94
CA GLY A 62 -0.20 -10.13 -4.69
C GLY A 62 0.05 -10.88 -3.39
N PRO A 63 -0.82 -11.86 -3.05
CA PRO A 63 -0.76 -12.58 -1.77
C PRO A 63 0.49 -13.44 -1.59
N ASP A 64 1.22 -13.75 -2.67
CA ASP A 64 2.44 -14.57 -2.65
C ASP A 64 3.70 -13.78 -3.05
N ILE A 65 3.60 -12.45 -3.15
CA ILE A 65 4.72 -11.57 -3.46
C ILE A 65 5.14 -10.81 -2.20
N ALA A 66 6.42 -10.91 -1.86
CA ALA A 66 7.03 -10.14 -0.79
C ALA A 66 7.77 -8.92 -1.40
N PRO A 67 7.24 -7.69 -1.35
CA PRO A 67 7.86 -6.52 -1.99
C PRO A 67 9.29 -6.27 -1.53
N ALA A 68 9.56 -6.50 -0.25
CA ALA A 68 10.90 -6.36 0.32
C ALA A 68 11.95 -7.27 -0.34
N GLN A 69 11.57 -8.49 -0.73
CA GLN A 69 12.47 -9.41 -1.45
C GLN A 69 12.70 -8.95 -2.89
N VAL A 70 11.66 -8.44 -3.57
CA VAL A 70 11.79 -7.88 -4.92
C VAL A 70 12.75 -6.69 -4.92
N LEU A 71 12.59 -5.78 -3.93
CA LEU A 71 13.47 -4.62 -3.77
C LEU A 71 14.91 -5.05 -3.44
N ALA A 72 15.10 -5.99 -2.52
CA ALA A 72 16.42 -6.50 -2.14
C ALA A 72 17.15 -7.18 -3.31
N GLY A 73 16.41 -7.87 -4.16
CA GLY A 73 16.92 -8.52 -5.38
C GLY A 73 17.18 -7.56 -6.55
N GLY A 74 16.94 -6.24 -6.39
CA GLY A 74 17.11 -5.25 -7.45
C GLY A 74 16.02 -5.27 -8.52
N GLY A 75 14.88 -5.90 -8.23
CA GLY A 75 13.73 -5.97 -9.14
C GLY A 75 12.88 -4.70 -9.15
N ALA A 76 13.13 -3.76 -8.23
CA ALA A 76 12.48 -2.45 -8.14
C ALA A 76 13.43 -1.43 -7.50
N ASP A 77 13.17 -0.14 -7.71
CA ASP A 77 13.88 0.99 -7.10
C ASP A 77 13.20 1.42 -5.78
N VAL A 78 11.89 1.32 -5.75
CA VAL A 78 11.02 1.69 -4.62
C VAL A 78 9.91 0.65 -4.50
N MET A 79 9.40 0.45 -3.28
CA MET A 79 8.24 -0.42 -3.06
C MET A 79 7.19 0.25 -2.21
N VAL A 80 5.94 -0.18 -2.39
CA VAL A 80 4.86 0.03 -1.43
C VAL A 80 4.82 -1.16 -0.48
N ASP A 81 4.86 -0.89 0.82
CA ASP A 81 4.68 -1.94 1.83
C ASP A 81 4.06 -1.36 3.10
N TRP A 82 3.55 -2.25 3.96
CA TRP A 82 3.12 -1.88 5.29
C TRP A 82 4.30 -1.71 6.22
N MET A 83 4.22 -0.73 7.11
CA MET A 83 5.30 -0.46 8.05
C MET A 83 5.67 -1.67 8.93
N PRO A 84 4.73 -2.49 9.45
CA PRO A 84 5.07 -3.72 10.17
C PRO A 84 6.02 -4.65 9.39
N SER A 85 5.75 -4.87 8.12
CA SER A 85 6.58 -5.69 7.24
C SER A 85 7.97 -5.09 7.05
N ALA A 86 8.03 -3.79 6.78
CA ALA A 86 9.29 -3.07 6.57
C ALA A 86 10.17 -3.05 7.83
N LEU A 87 9.57 -2.84 9.01
CA LEU A 87 10.32 -2.83 10.28
C LEU A 87 10.81 -4.23 10.67
N ALA A 88 9.98 -5.27 10.48
CA ALA A 88 10.40 -6.66 10.68
C ALA A 88 11.54 -7.07 9.73
N ALA A 89 11.49 -6.64 8.48
CA ALA A 89 12.56 -6.88 7.51
C ALA A 89 13.85 -6.13 7.92
N ARG A 90 13.72 -4.87 8.40
CA ARG A 90 14.85 -4.08 8.88
C ARG A 90 15.53 -4.73 10.09
N GLU A 91 14.77 -5.25 11.05
CA GLU A 91 15.32 -5.97 12.20
C GLU A 91 16.09 -7.23 11.78
N LYS A 92 15.64 -7.90 10.70
CA LYS A 92 16.30 -9.06 10.10
C LYS A 92 17.49 -8.70 9.19
N GLY A 93 17.89 -7.44 9.16
CA GLY A 93 19.10 -6.98 8.45
C GLY A 93 18.87 -6.47 7.02
N LEU A 94 17.63 -6.27 6.58
CA LEU A 94 17.32 -5.58 5.33
C LEU A 94 17.00 -4.12 5.63
N PRO A 95 17.94 -3.17 5.39
CA PRO A 95 17.81 -1.78 5.85
C PRO A 95 16.88 -0.97 4.95
N LEU A 96 15.56 -1.17 5.16
CA LEU A 96 14.50 -0.42 4.49
C LEU A 96 14.27 0.93 5.17
N VAL A 97 14.08 1.98 4.37
CA VAL A 97 13.80 3.34 4.85
C VAL A 97 12.49 3.83 4.24
N ASN A 98 11.54 4.24 5.08
CA ASN A 98 10.35 4.94 4.63
C ASN A 98 10.74 6.35 4.15
N ILE A 99 10.38 6.66 2.90
CA ILE A 99 10.66 7.96 2.26
C ILE A 99 9.41 8.79 1.99
N ALA A 100 8.22 8.18 2.10
CA ALA A 100 6.93 8.87 2.05
C ALA A 100 5.82 7.96 2.61
N GLN A 101 4.78 8.57 3.18
CA GLN A 101 3.66 7.90 3.84
C GLN A 101 2.33 8.50 3.38
N PRO A 102 1.78 8.07 2.23
CA PRO A 102 0.48 8.56 1.76
C PRO A 102 -0.68 8.21 2.68
N PHE A 103 -0.70 6.99 3.22
CA PHE A 103 -1.75 6.52 4.14
C PHE A 103 -1.47 6.98 5.57
N LYS A 104 -2.46 7.61 6.20
CA LYS A 104 -2.36 8.12 7.58
C LYS A 104 -3.01 7.21 8.62
N SER A 105 -3.79 6.24 8.19
CA SER A 105 -4.49 5.30 9.09
C SER A 105 -4.63 3.94 8.44
N SER A 106 -4.93 2.93 9.28
CA SER A 106 -5.13 1.55 8.86
C SER A 106 -6.59 1.31 8.45
N GLY A 107 -6.77 0.66 7.31
CA GLY A 107 -8.05 0.09 6.88
C GLY A 107 -8.26 -1.36 7.32
N MET A 108 -7.28 -1.96 8.02
CA MET A 108 -7.31 -3.38 8.37
C MET A 108 -8.38 -3.70 9.40
N MET A 109 -9.09 -4.80 9.14
CA MET A 109 -10.17 -5.31 9.98
C MET A 109 -10.11 -6.84 10.03
N LEU A 110 -10.69 -7.41 11.07
CA LEU A 110 -11.08 -8.81 11.12
C LEU A 110 -12.61 -8.86 11.04
N THR A 111 -13.15 -9.41 9.95
CA THR A 111 -14.58 -9.55 9.71
C THR A 111 -15.03 -10.97 10.02
N CYS A 112 -15.97 -11.11 10.94
CA CYS A 112 -16.43 -12.38 11.50
C CYS A 112 -17.91 -12.59 11.26
N ARG A 113 -18.36 -13.85 11.15
CA ARG A 113 -19.76 -14.24 11.11
C ARG A 113 -20.29 -14.47 12.52
N LYS A 114 -21.40 -13.79 12.86
CA LYS A 114 -22.06 -13.99 14.17
C LYS A 114 -22.67 -15.38 14.32
N ASP A 115 -23.17 -15.97 13.25
CA ASP A 115 -23.72 -17.33 13.25
C ASP A 115 -22.67 -18.43 13.48
N MET A 116 -21.38 -18.08 13.35
CA MET A 116 -20.24 -18.92 13.79
C MET A 116 -19.80 -18.63 15.23
N GLY A 117 -20.61 -17.88 15.98
CA GLY A 117 -20.44 -17.63 17.41
C GLY A 117 -19.37 -16.62 17.75
N VAL A 118 -19.11 -15.61 16.88
CA VAL A 118 -18.16 -14.52 17.16
C VAL A 118 -18.89 -13.20 17.28
N ASN A 119 -19.04 -12.70 18.51
CA ASN A 119 -19.68 -11.43 18.84
C ASN A 119 -18.70 -10.46 19.52
N THR A 120 -17.74 -10.98 20.27
CA THR A 120 -16.73 -10.24 21.01
C THR A 120 -15.33 -10.83 20.76
N THR A 121 -14.28 -10.16 21.21
CA THR A 121 -12.90 -10.66 21.11
C THR A 121 -12.68 -11.94 21.92
N ASP A 122 -13.42 -12.17 22.99
CA ASP A 122 -13.35 -13.38 23.80
C ASP A 122 -13.83 -14.62 23.03
N ASP A 123 -14.72 -14.43 22.06
CA ASP A 123 -15.28 -15.50 21.23
C ASP A 123 -14.28 -15.98 20.14
N LEU A 124 -13.14 -15.30 19.95
CA LEU A 124 -12.11 -15.70 18.98
C LEU A 124 -11.41 -17.00 19.41
N LYS A 125 -11.37 -17.27 20.70
CA LYS A 125 -10.73 -18.48 21.27
C LYS A 125 -11.29 -19.75 20.64
N GLY A 126 -10.39 -20.63 20.17
CA GLY A 126 -10.73 -21.89 19.52
C GLY A 126 -11.28 -21.75 18.09
N LYS A 127 -11.36 -20.54 17.54
CA LYS A 127 -11.84 -20.32 16.17
C LYS A 127 -10.72 -20.44 15.15
N THR A 128 -11.11 -20.75 13.90
CA THR A 128 -10.25 -20.62 12.72
C THR A 128 -10.42 -19.23 12.14
N LEU A 129 -9.30 -18.53 11.93
CA LEU A 129 -9.26 -17.17 11.43
C LEU A 129 -8.40 -17.11 10.16
N GLY A 130 -8.95 -16.58 9.07
CA GLY A 130 -8.23 -16.31 7.83
C GLY A 130 -7.32 -15.11 7.98
N VAL A 131 -6.05 -15.28 7.68
CA VAL A 131 -5.00 -14.26 7.84
C VAL A 131 -4.11 -14.24 6.62
N TRP A 132 -3.82 -13.06 6.09
CA TRP A 132 -2.81 -12.89 5.07
C TRP A 132 -1.40 -13.03 5.64
N PHE A 133 -0.48 -13.50 4.80
CA PHE A 133 0.93 -13.68 5.13
C PHE A 133 1.83 -12.70 4.35
N TYR A 134 3.14 -12.94 4.40
CA TYR A 134 4.18 -12.11 3.78
C TYR A 134 4.24 -10.68 4.34
N GLY A 135 4.11 -10.59 5.67
CA GLY A 135 4.20 -9.34 6.44
C GLY A 135 2.84 -8.71 6.75
N ASN A 136 1.75 -9.20 6.15
CA ASN A 136 0.39 -8.73 6.46
C ASN A 136 -0.14 -9.30 7.79
N GLU A 137 0.44 -10.42 8.28
CA GLU A 137 0.09 -11.07 9.54
C GLU A 137 0.52 -10.30 10.78
N TYR A 138 1.50 -9.44 10.70
CA TYR A 138 2.13 -8.84 11.87
C TYR A 138 1.19 -8.05 12.78
N PRO A 139 0.29 -7.19 12.30
CA PRO A 139 -0.68 -6.51 13.16
C PRO A 139 -1.63 -7.49 13.85
N PHE A 140 -2.03 -8.57 13.14
CA PHE A 140 -2.85 -9.63 13.69
C PHE A 140 -2.12 -10.39 14.81
N LEU A 141 -0.88 -10.81 14.58
CA LEU A 141 -0.07 -11.52 15.58
C LEU A 141 0.13 -10.68 16.84
N SER A 142 0.45 -9.38 16.68
CA SER A 142 0.58 -8.46 17.81
C SER A 142 -0.73 -8.30 18.58
N TRP A 143 -1.87 -8.29 17.89
CA TRP A 143 -3.18 -8.20 18.52
C TRP A 143 -3.54 -9.47 19.28
N MET A 144 -3.38 -10.65 18.67
CA MET A 144 -3.64 -11.94 19.32
C MET A 144 -2.76 -12.13 20.55
N SER A 145 -1.47 -11.83 20.46
CA SER A 145 -0.56 -11.88 21.61
C SER A 145 -1.03 -10.99 22.76
N ARG A 146 -1.51 -9.79 22.46
CA ARG A 146 -2.04 -8.87 23.48
C ARG A 146 -3.35 -9.35 24.11
N LEU A 147 -4.18 -10.09 23.36
CA LEU A 147 -5.36 -10.77 23.87
C LEU A 147 -5.03 -12.05 24.67
N GLY A 148 -3.75 -12.45 24.72
CA GLY A 148 -3.32 -13.72 25.35
C GLY A 148 -3.72 -14.96 24.56
N LEU A 149 -4.00 -14.82 23.25
CA LEU A 149 -4.38 -15.91 22.36
C LEU A 149 -3.16 -16.39 21.57
N ALA A 150 -2.80 -17.67 21.75
CA ALA A 150 -1.83 -18.33 20.89
C ALA A 150 -2.37 -18.47 19.46
N THR A 151 -1.46 -18.49 18.46
CA THR A 151 -1.82 -18.65 17.03
C THR A 151 -1.38 -20.00 16.47
N ASP A 152 -1.31 -21.00 17.33
CA ASP A 152 -0.78 -22.34 17.09
C ASP A 152 -1.87 -23.43 16.92
N GLY A 153 -3.14 -23.03 16.96
CA GLY A 153 -4.28 -23.98 16.90
C GLY A 153 -4.60 -24.67 18.21
N SER A 154 -3.97 -24.28 19.32
CA SER A 154 -4.28 -24.82 20.65
C SER A 154 -5.70 -24.45 21.10
N ALA A 155 -6.27 -25.23 22.05
CA ALA A 155 -7.63 -25.00 22.56
C ALA A 155 -7.81 -23.65 23.23
N ASN A 156 -6.73 -23.01 23.70
CA ASN A 156 -6.73 -21.67 24.30
C ASN A 156 -6.29 -20.56 23.35
N GLY A 157 -6.03 -20.88 22.09
CA GLY A 157 -5.60 -19.96 21.05
C GLY A 157 -6.59 -19.90 19.90
N VAL A 158 -6.09 -19.56 18.75
CA VAL A 158 -6.80 -19.53 17.46
C VAL A 158 -6.05 -20.37 16.44
N THR A 159 -6.78 -20.96 15.50
CA THR A 159 -6.20 -21.61 14.33
C THR A 159 -6.05 -20.59 13.22
N VAL A 160 -4.85 -20.38 12.71
CA VAL A 160 -4.58 -19.45 11.60
C VAL A 160 -4.69 -20.21 10.28
N LEU A 161 -5.63 -19.81 9.43
CA LEU A 161 -5.77 -20.28 8.07
C LEU A 161 -5.10 -19.27 7.13
N LYS A 162 -4.15 -19.71 6.29
CA LYS A 162 -3.57 -18.83 5.26
C LYS A 162 -4.66 -18.43 4.29
N GLN A 163 -4.99 -17.13 4.30
CA GLN A 163 -5.98 -16.52 3.40
C GLN A 163 -5.31 -16.13 2.09
N GLY A 164 -5.99 -16.42 0.97
CA GLY A 164 -5.65 -15.90 -0.34
C GLY A 164 -6.11 -14.45 -0.50
N TRP A 165 -6.48 -14.06 -1.70
CA TRP A 165 -6.94 -12.70 -2.00
C TRP A 165 -8.46 -12.50 -1.80
N GLY A 166 -9.23 -13.57 -1.71
CA GLY A 166 -10.68 -13.55 -1.56
C GLY A 166 -11.16 -13.78 -0.11
N VAL A 167 -12.48 -13.89 0.01
CA VAL A 167 -13.18 -14.07 1.29
C VAL A 167 -13.87 -15.44 1.40
N GLU A 168 -13.57 -16.34 0.48
CA GLU A 168 -14.15 -17.70 0.39
C GLU A 168 -14.04 -18.45 1.73
N PRO A 169 -12.92 -18.36 2.51
CA PRO A 169 -12.86 -19.03 3.80
C PRO A 169 -13.99 -18.64 4.76
N LEU A 170 -14.46 -17.38 4.70
CA LEU A 170 -15.58 -16.90 5.50
C LEU A 170 -16.92 -17.38 4.92
N THR A 171 -17.12 -17.17 3.60
CA THR A 171 -18.41 -17.46 2.96
C THR A 171 -18.72 -18.93 2.89
N GLU A 172 -17.68 -19.79 2.78
CA GLU A 172 -17.80 -21.26 2.77
C GLU A 172 -17.75 -21.88 4.19
N GLY A 173 -17.56 -21.04 5.23
CA GLY A 173 -17.56 -21.52 6.62
C GLY A 173 -16.29 -22.26 7.05
N GLN A 174 -15.20 -22.13 6.31
CA GLN A 174 -13.90 -22.70 6.67
C GLN A 174 -13.23 -21.91 7.81
N ALA A 175 -13.50 -20.61 7.89
CA ALA A 175 -13.04 -19.72 8.95
C ALA A 175 -14.20 -18.90 9.52
N ALA A 176 -14.21 -18.71 10.84
CA ALA A 176 -15.20 -17.88 11.52
C ALA A 176 -15.00 -16.39 11.23
N CYS A 177 -13.76 -16.00 10.97
CA CYS A 177 -13.36 -14.64 10.60
C CYS A 177 -12.32 -14.69 9.50
N VAL A 178 -12.23 -13.58 8.73
CA VAL A 178 -11.17 -13.35 7.73
C VAL A 178 -10.63 -11.93 7.85
N SER A 179 -9.38 -11.77 7.50
CA SER A 179 -8.78 -10.45 7.29
C SER A 179 -9.49 -9.74 6.15
N THR A 180 -9.82 -8.48 6.36
CA THR A 180 -10.47 -7.62 5.37
C THR A 180 -9.92 -6.21 5.47
N MET A 181 -9.96 -5.50 4.34
CA MET A 181 -9.72 -4.06 4.35
C MET A 181 -11.05 -3.32 4.28
N SER A 182 -11.15 -2.20 4.98
CA SER A 182 -12.34 -1.33 4.99
C SER A 182 -12.72 -0.84 3.59
N TYR A 183 -11.77 -0.83 2.69
CA TYR A 183 -11.94 -0.38 1.30
C TYR A 183 -12.14 -1.53 0.30
N ASN A 184 -11.83 -2.79 0.64
CA ASN A 184 -11.86 -3.92 -0.32
C ASN A 184 -12.72 -5.08 0.20
N GLU A 185 -12.12 -6.08 0.85
CA GLU A 185 -12.73 -7.40 1.12
C GLU A 185 -13.99 -7.29 2.00
N TYR A 186 -14.08 -6.31 2.88
CA TYR A 186 -15.33 -6.05 3.62
C TYR A 186 -16.52 -5.88 2.67
N TRP A 187 -16.33 -5.18 1.58
CA TRP A 187 -17.39 -4.97 0.60
C TRP A 187 -17.63 -6.20 -0.26
N VAL A 188 -16.64 -7.05 -0.47
CA VAL A 188 -16.82 -8.36 -1.12
C VAL A 188 -17.71 -9.25 -0.24
N VAL A 189 -17.47 -9.29 1.09
CA VAL A 189 -18.34 -9.98 2.05
C VAL A 189 -19.78 -9.43 1.97
N ARG A 190 -19.94 -8.10 1.90
CA ARG A 190 -21.25 -7.45 1.80
C ARG A 190 -21.95 -7.78 0.48
N ASP A 191 -21.24 -7.77 -0.63
CA ASP A 191 -21.77 -8.09 -1.95
C ASP A 191 -22.09 -9.61 -2.08
N ALA A 192 -21.46 -10.48 -1.25
CA ALA A 192 -21.83 -11.89 -1.10
C ALA A 192 -23.14 -12.12 -0.30
N GLY A 193 -23.81 -11.04 0.15
CA GLY A 193 -25.14 -11.08 0.77
C GLY A 193 -25.17 -10.97 2.29
N TYR A 194 -24.03 -10.86 2.97
CA TYR A 194 -24.00 -10.66 4.41
C TYR A 194 -24.41 -9.24 4.79
N THR A 195 -25.37 -9.08 5.71
CA THR A 195 -25.74 -7.78 6.25
C THR A 195 -24.83 -7.37 7.42
N PRO A 196 -24.74 -6.07 7.79
CA PRO A 196 -23.93 -5.65 8.95
C PRO A 196 -24.34 -6.34 10.25
N GLU A 197 -25.63 -6.65 10.40
CA GLU A 197 -26.19 -7.29 11.60
C GLU A 197 -25.70 -8.73 11.76
N GLN A 198 -25.36 -9.40 10.64
CA GLN A 198 -24.81 -10.77 10.61
C GLN A 198 -23.31 -10.82 10.85
N LEU A 199 -22.64 -9.66 10.83
CA LEU A 199 -21.20 -9.55 10.95
C LEU A 199 -20.77 -8.89 12.27
N THR A 200 -19.71 -9.39 12.84
CA THR A 200 -18.90 -8.68 13.84
C THR A 200 -17.63 -8.21 13.14
N VAL A 201 -17.33 -6.91 13.20
CA VAL A 201 -16.19 -6.31 12.53
C VAL A 201 -15.29 -5.66 13.57
N PHE A 202 -14.12 -6.24 13.77
CA PHE A 202 -13.08 -5.68 14.62
C PHE A 202 -12.14 -4.82 13.76
N LYS A 203 -12.18 -3.50 13.98
CA LYS A 203 -11.27 -2.56 13.31
C LYS A 203 -9.97 -2.48 14.11
N TYR A 204 -8.85 -2.79 13.51
CA TYR A 204 -7.55 -2.77 14.20
C TYR A 204 -7.22 -1.39 14.80
N GLN A 205 -7.75 -0.33 14.20
CA GLN A 205 -7.60 1.03 14.71
C GLN A 205 -8.27 1.20 16.09
N THR A 206 -9.45 0.60 16.30
CA THR A 206 -10.18 0.66 17.58
C THR A 206 -9.73 -0.41 18.58
N GLU A 207 -9.19 -1.51 18.06
CA GLU A 207 -8.66 -2.60 18.89
C GLU A 207 -7.22 -2.31 19.41
N GLY A 208 -6.69 -1.12 19.15
CA GLY A 208 -5.35 -0.74 19.56
C GLY A 208 -4.23 -1.51 18.83
N ALA A 209 -4.53 -2.09 17.66
CA ALA A 209 -3.58 -2.77 16.80
C ALA A 209 -3.30 -1.99 15.50
N SER A 210 -3.60 -0.68 15.51
CA SER A 210 -3.41 0.20 14.37
C SER A 210 -1.93 0.39 14.05
N THR A 211 -1.56 0.05 12.82
CA THR A 211 -0.23 0.23 12.25
C THR A 211 -0.33 1.02 10.94
N LEU A 212 0.77 1.63 10.50
CA LEU A 212 0.80 2.34 9.22
C LEU A 212 0.85 1.36 8.05
N GLU A 213 0.03 1.63 7.03
CA GLU A 213 -0.06 0.90 5.77
C GLU A 213 0.57 1.70 4.63
N ASP A 214 0.82 1.05 3.52
CA ASP A 214 1.14 1.59 2.19
C ASP A 214 2.10 2.81 2.16
N GLY A 215 3.20 2.67 2.90
CA GLY A 215 4.32 3.60 2.79
C GLY A 215 5.22 3.27 1.59
N LEU A 216 6.01 4.25 1.15
CA LEU A 216 7.06 4.08 0.15
C LEU A 216 8.39 3.80 0.83
N TYR A 217 9.05 2.70 0.42
CA TYR A 217 10.31 2.25 1.01
C TYR A 217 11.38 2.04 -0.04
N VAL A 218 12.62 2.38 0.33
CA VAL A 218 13.83 2.15 -0.46
C VAL A 218 14.91 1.48 0.39
N LEU A 219 15.96 0.96 -0.24
CA LEU A 219 17.14 0.48 0.47
C LEU A 219 17.97 1.67 0.95
N GLU A 220 18.37 1.68 2.23
CA GLU A 220 19.17 2.74 2.86
C GLU A 220 20.46 3.06 2.08
N LYS A 221 21.14 2.03 1.56
CA LYS A 221 22.37 2.22 0.76
C LYS A 221 22.17 3.11 -0.46
N ASN A 222 20.99 3.10 -1.07
CA ASN A 222 20.70 3.88 -2.27
C ASN A 222 20.53 5.37 -1.95
N LEU A 223 20.17 5.72 -0.70
CA LEU A 223 20.06 7.11 -0.26
C LEU A 223 21.43 7.82 -0.12
N GLY A 224 22.54 7.10 -0.22
CA GLY A 224 23.88 7.66 -0.35
C GLY A 224 24.18 8.25 -1.73
N ASP A 225 23.44 7.84 -2.77
CA ASP A 225 23.59 8.35 -4.14
C ASP A 225 22.68 9.57 -4.37
N ALA A 226 23.31 10.70 -4.70
CA ALA A 226 22.60 11.96 -4.95
C ALA A 226 21.64 11.88 -6.15
N SER A 227 21.99 11.13 -7.20
CA SER A 227 21.14 10.94 -8.38
C SER A 227 19.90 10.10 -8.02
N PHE A 228 20.08 9.05 -7.20
CA PHE A 228 18.94 8.25 -6.71
C PHE A 228 18.01 9.09 -5.81
N LYS A 229 18.59 9.89 -4.90
CA LYS A 229 17.79 10.81 -4.07
C LYS A 229 16.96 11.77 -4.92
N ASP A 230 17.55 12.40 -5.92
CA ASP A 230 16.85 13.31 -6.81
C ASP A 230 15.71 12.60 -7.56
N LYS A 231 15.94 11.39 -8.08
CA LYS A 231 14.88 10.57 -8.67
C LYS A 231 13.72 10.32 -7.69
N MET A 232 14.01 9.97 -6.44
CA MET A 232 12.97 9.72 -5.43
C MET A 232 12.23 10.98 -5.04
N VAL A 233 12.87 12.14 -5.00
CA VAL A 233 12.22 13.44 -4.78
C VAL A 233 11.19 13.72 -5.89
N ARG A 234 11.60 13.60 -7.14
CA ARG A 234 10.72 13.79 -8.32
C ARG A 234 9.58 12.75 -8.33
N PHE A 235 9.90 11.49 -8.04
CA PHE A 235 8.93 10.40 -7.97
C PHE A 235 7.87 10.64 -6.88
N VAL A 236 8.27 11.01 -5.66
CA VAL A 236 7.34 11.29 -4.56
C VAL A 236 6.48 12.51 -4.87
N ARG A 237 7.05 13.59 -5.46
CA ARG A 237 6.29 14.77 -5.86
C ARG A 237 5.18 14.43 -6.85
N ALA A 238 5.50 13.70 -7.91
CA ALA A 238 4.54 13.26 -8.91
C ALA A 238 3.50 12.31 -8.32
N SER A 239 3.93 11.35 -7.49
CA SER A 239 3.03 10.40 -6.82
C SER A 239 2.01 11.12 -5.93
N MET A 240 2.44 12.07 -5.10
CA MET A 240 1.54 12.82 -4.23
C MET A 240 0.58 13.73 -5.03
N LYS A 241 1.01 14.24 -6.19
CA LYS A 241 0.10 14.93 -7.13
C LYS A 241 -0.95 13.97 -7.69
N GLY A 242 -0.56 12.73 -8.00
CA GLY A 242 -1.47 11.67 -8.43
C GLY A 242 -2.48 11.31 -7.33
N TRP A 243 -2.05 11.16 -6.09
CA TRP A 243 -2.94 10.91 -4.95
C TRP A 243 -3.97 12.02 -4.77
N LYS A 244 -3.53 13.28 -4.78
CA LYS A 244 -4.42 14.44 -4.68
C LYS A 244 -5.44 14.49 -5.82
N TYR A 245 -5.02 14.13 -7.04
CA TYR A 245 -5.92 14.06 -8.18
C TYR A 245 -6.94 12.93 -8.02
N ALA A 246 -6.51 11.74 -7.60
CA ALA A 246 -7.36 10.57 -7.40
C ALA A 246 -8.46 10.82 -6.34
N GLU A 247 -8.10 11.47 -5.23
CA GLU A 247 -9.06 11.89 -4.18
C GLU A 247 -10.12 12.86 -4.72
N ALA A 248 -9.72 13.81 -5.57
CA ALA A 248 -10.63 14.79 -6.16
C ALA A 248 -11.48 14.21 -7.30
N ASN A 249 -11.02 13.14 -7.97
CA ASN A 249 -11.64 12.57 -9.16
C ASN A 249 -11.81 11.03 -9.04
N PRO A 250 -12.56 10.53 -8.03
CA PRO A 250 -12.57 9.11 -7.68
C PRO A 250 -13.11 8.18 -8.79
N LYS A 251 -14.04 8.64 -9.63
CA LYS A 251 -14.55 7.86 -10.76
C LYS A 251 -13.50 7.72 -11.86
N GLU A 252 -12.81 8.79 -12.19
CA GLU A 252 -11.75 8.76 -13.19
C GLU A 252 -10.56 7.92 -12.71
N ALA A 253 -10.18 8.07 -11.44
CA ALA A 253 -9.17 7.23 -10.82
C ALA A 253 -9.53 5.73 -10.90
N ALA A 254 -10.79 5.36 -10.64
CA ALA A 254 -11.28 4.00 -10.79
C ALA A 254 -11.20 3.52 -12.26
N SER A 255 -11.54 4.36 -13.24
CA SER A 255 -11.39 4.03 -14.66
C SER A 255 -9.95 3.74 -15.04
N ILE A 256 -9.01 4.61 -14.60
CA ILE A 256 -7.58 4.42 -14.83
C ILE A 256 -7.09 3.09 -14.23
N ILE A 257 -7.60 2.69 -13.07
CA ILE A 257 -7.27 1.40 -12.47
C ILE A 257 -7.76 0.24 -13.36
N LEU A 258 -9.00 0.32 -13.89
CA LEU A 258 -9.53 -0.71 -14.77
C LEU A 258 -8.74 -0.84 -16.07
N ASP A 259 -8.29 0.29 -16.64
CA ASP A 259 -7.45 0.30 -17.84
C ASP A 259 -6.07 -0.35 -17.62
N ASN A 260 -5.65 -0.50 -16.35
CA ASN A 260 -4.37 -1.12 -15.94
C ASN A 260 -4.57 -2.49 -15.25
N ASP A 261 -5.79 -3.03 -15.18
CA ASP A 261 -6.07 -4.35 -14.59
C ASP A 261 -5.90 -5.46 -15.65
N ASP A 262 -4.67 -5.81 -15.94
CA ASP A 262 -4.33 -6.88 -16.90
C ASP A 262 -4.96 -8.23 -16.54
N ALA A 263 -5.28 -8.46 -15.26
CA ALA A 263 -5.91 -9.68 -14.78
C ALA A 263 -7.44 -9.72 -15.04
N GLY A 264 -8.07 -8.56 -15.28
CA GLY A 264 -9.50 -8.42 -15.53
C GLY A 264 -10.38 -8.82 -14.34
N VAL A 265 -9.85 -8.68 -13.11
CA VAL A 265 -10.55 -9.11 -11.89
C VAL A 265 -11.30 -7.99 -11.20
N GLN A 266 -11.09 -6.74 -11.62
CA GLN A 266 -11.72 -5.58 -11.01
C GLN A 266 -13.04 -5.20 -11.71
N THR A 267 -13.93 -4.53 -10.97
CA THR A 267 -15.17 -3.98 -11.51
C THR A 267 -15.28 -2.50 -11.21
N GLU A 268 -15.88 -1.71 -12.10
CA GLU A 268 -16.05 -0.26 -11.92
C GLU A 268 -16.75 0.06 -10.60
N LYS A 269 -17.88 -0.60 -10.34
CA LYS A 269 -18.65 -0.41 -9.08
C LYS A 269 -17.77 -0.59 -7.85
N HIS A 270 -16.93 -1.63 -7.83
CA HIS A 270 -16.07 -1.93 -6.69
C HIS A 270 -14.93 -0.93 -6.57
N GLN A 271 -14.28 -0.57 -7.69
CA GLN A 271 -13.16 0.35 -7.67
C GLN A 271 -13.56 1.79 -7.32
N VAL A 272 -14.74 2.26 -7.77
CA VAL A 272 -15.29 3.57 -7.36
C VAL A 272 -15.58 3.58 -5.86
N ARG A 273 -16.16 2.51 -5.32
CA ARG A 273 -16.40 2.35 -3.87
C ARG A 273 -15.08 2.34 -3.11
N MET A 274 -14.12 1.54 -3.57
CA MET A 274 -12.80 1.44 -2.98
C MET A 274 -12.10 2.79 -2.94
N MET A 275 -12.14 3.57 -4.02
CA MET A 275 -11.53 4.89 -4.07
C MET A 275 -12.13 5.84 -3.01
N GLY A 276 -13.46 5.77 -2.79
CA GLY A 276 -14.14 6.55 -1.75
C GLY A 276 -13.70 6.17 -0.32
N GLU A 277 -13.39 4.91 -0.07
CA GLU A 277 -12.87 4.46 1.23
C GLU A 277 -11.38 4.78 1.40
N ILE A 278 -10.58 4.61 0.34
CA ILE A 278 -9.16 4.98 0.32
C ILE A 278 -8.98 6.48 0.63
N ALA A 279 -9.81 7.34 0.04
CA ALA A 279 -9.76 8.77 0.29
C ALA A 279 -9.93 9.15 1.78
N LYS A 280 -10.58 8.29 2.59
CA LYS A 280 -10.67 8.49 4.05
C LYS A 280 -9.36 8.19 4.77
N LEU A 281 -8.55 7.26 4.24
CA LEU A 281 -7.28 6.84 4.81
C LEU A 281 -6.12 7.76 4.40
N THR A 282 -6.24 8.42 3.25
CA THR A 282 -5.24 9.37 2.72
C THR A 282 -5.61 10.83 2.98
N ALA A 283 -6.85 11.12 3.44
CA ALA A 283 -7.36 12.48 3.64
C ALA A 283 -6.39 13.37 4.44
N GLY A 284 -6.04 14.52 3.85
CA GLY A 284 -5.11 15.48 4.46
C GLY A 284 -3.66 15.03 4.49
N SER A 285 -3.31 13.93 3.85
CA SER A 285 -1.92 13.52 3.69
C SER A 285 -1.19 14.44 2.73
N ASN A 286 -0.03 14.90 3.14
CA ASN A 286 0.95 15.50 2.25
C ASN A 286 2.08 14.52 1.87
N GLY A 287 1.96 13.25 2.26
CA GLY A 287 2.98 12.23 2.04
C GLY A 287 4.11 12.19 3.09
N SER A 288 4.14 13.12 4.03
CA SER A 288 5.10 13.07 5.15
C SER A 288 4.64 12.07 6.22
N LEU A 289 5.59 11.28 6.72
CA LEU A 289 5.37 10.41 7.88
C LEU A 289 5.16 11.26 9.14
N ASP A 290 4.11 10.97 9.90
CA ASP A 290 3.94 11.53 11.23
C ASP A 290 4.74 10.68 12.25
N PRO A 291 5.71 11.28 12.99
CA PRO A 291 6.50 10.54 13.98
C PRO A 291 5.66 9.88 15.08
N SER A 292 4.48 10.43 15.42
CA SER A 292 3.58 9.83 16.41
C SER A 292 2.90 8.57 15.89
N ASP A 293 2.56 8.52 14.60
CA ASP A 293 2.01 7.34 13.93
C ASP A 293 3.07 6.24 13.77
N TYR A 294 4.32 6.63 13.50
CA TYR A 294 5.46 5.72 13.54
C TYR A 294 5.64 5.11 14.94
N ALA A 295 5.71 5.95 15.97
CA ALA A 295 5.89 5.49 17.35
C ALA A 295 4.75 4.56 17.81
N ARG A 296 3.49 4.86 17.42
CA ARG A 296 2.35 3.97 17.66
C ARG A 296 2.56 2.62 16.98
N THR A 297 2.97 2.59 15.71
CA THR A 297 3.24 1.35 14.97
C THR A 297 4.33 0.52 15.65
N VAL A 298 5.46 1.14 16.02
CA VAL A 298 6.54 0.48 16.77
C VAL A 298 6.01 -0.12 18.09
N LYS A 299 5.24 0.65 18.85
CA LYS A 299 4.64 0.19 20.11
C LYS A 299 3.76 -1.04 19.91
N VAL A 300 2.93 -1.07 18.86
CA VAL A 300 2.09 -2.23 18.53
C VAL A 300 2.96 -3.46 18.24
N LEU A 301 4.00 -3.32 17.43
CA LEU A 301 4.87 -4.43 17.03
C LEU A 301 5.76 -4.96 18.17
N MET A 302 6.11 -4.13 19.13
CA MET A 302 6.84 -4.51 20.33
C MET A 302 5.92 -5.07 21.43
N SER A 303 4.59 -4.92 21.30
CA SER A 303 3.61 -5.42 22.24
C SER A 303 3.31 -6.88 21.95
N GLY A 304 4.05 -7.78 22.54
CA GLY A 304 3.80 -9.20 22.48
C GLY A 304 4.55 -9.85 23.63
N ALA A 305 3.85 -10.56 24.52
CA ALA A 305 4.45 -11.00 25.79
C ALA A 305 5.60 -11.98 25.61
N SER A 306 5.61 -12.83 24.57
CA SER A 306 6.61 -13.88 24.37
C SER A 306 7.28 -13.88 22.99
N ASP A 307 6.66 -13.27 21.99
CA ASP A 307 7.17 -13.27 20.60
C ASP A 307 6.73 -11.99 19.88
N PRO A 308 7.34 -10.83 20.22
CA PRO A 308 7.04 -9.58 19.54
C PRO A 308 7.55 -9.61 18.09
N VAL A 309 6.85 -8.91 17.20
CA VAL A 309 7.24 -8.82 15.77
C VAL A 309 8.60 -8.14 15.60
N ILE A 310 8.90 -7.15 16.46
CA ILE A 310 10.21 -6.55 16.61
C ILE A 310 10.59 -6.45 18.08
N THR A 311 11.88 -6.62 18.39
CA THR A 311 12.39 -6.67 19.78
C THR A 311 12.88 -5.32 20.28
N LYS A 312 13.14 -4.39 19.38
CA LYS A 312 13.63 -3.03 19.67
C LYS A 312 13.11 -2.04 18.64
N GLU A 313 13.12 -0.77 19.01
CA GLU A 313 12.83 0.31 18.06
C GLU A 313 13.91 0.36 16.97
N PRO A 314 13.53 0.24 15.67
CA PRO A 314 14.47 0.28 14.56
C PRO A 314 15.02 1.70 14.35
N SER A 315 16.35 1.88 14.40
CA SER A 315 16.98 3.15 14.05
C SER A 315 17.03 3.37 12.54
N GLY A 316 16.90 4.63 12.08
CA GLY A 316 17.03 5.00 10.65
C GLY A 316 15.95 4.40 9.74
N ALA A 317 14.80 3.99 10.29
CA ALA A 317 13.73 3.34 9.54
C ALA A 317 12.92 4.29 8.65
N TRP A 318 13.10 5.58 8.78
CA TRP A 318 12.43 6.60 7.99
C TRP A 318 13.26 7.89 7.90
N THR A 319 12.95 8.73 6.89
CA THR A 319 13.52 10.06 6.72
C THR A 319 12.50 11.02 6.12
N HIS A 320 12.59 12.29 6.49
CA HIS A 320 11.85 13.37 5.83
C HIS A 320 12.64 14.04 4.68
N ASP A 321 13.89 13.66 4.43
CA ASP A 321 14.73 14.32 3.41
C ASP A 321 14.06 14.37 2.04
N ILE A 322 13.42 13.24 1.64
CA ILE A 322 12.77 13.13 0.35
C ILE A 322 11.48 13.94 0.33
N THR A 323 10.61 13.78 1.34
CA THR A 323 9.32 14.50 1.38
C THR A 323 9.53 16.01 1.56
N ASN A 324 10.49 16.46 2.37
CA ASN A 324 10.81 17.87 2.51
C ASN A 324 11.25 18.50 1.18
N ALA A 325 12.06 17.79 0.39
CA ALA A 325 12.50 18.28 -0.92
C ALA A 325 11.41 18.16 -2.01
N ALA A 326 10.50 17.19 -1.89
CA ALA A 326 9.45 16.93 -2.87
C ALA A 326 8.26 17.88 -2.73
N LEU A 327 7.93 18.34 -1.52
CA LEU A 327 6.64 18.93 -1.17
C LEU A 327 6.74 20.42 -0.74
N ASN A 328 7.95 20.98 -0.74
CA ASN A 328 8.21 22.41 -0.44
C ASN A 328 8.37 23.26 -1.71
#